data_111b579f6d257bd550c7f2dce77d098c
#
_entry.id   111b579f6d257bd550c7f2dce77d098c
#
_cell.length_a   1.000
_cell.length_b   1.000
_cell.length_c   1.000
_cell.angle_alpha   90.00
_cell.angle_beta   90.00
_cell.angle_gamma   90.00
#
_symmetry.space_group_name_H-M   'P 1'
#
loop_
_entity.id
_entity.type
_entity.pdbx_description
1 polymer ?
#
loop_
_entity_poly.entity_id
_entity_poly.type
_entity_poly.pdbx_seq_one_letter_code
_entity_poly.pdbx_strand_id
1 'polypeptide(L)'
;MSENTSETEVVTSAINERLAQALEASNYRLTLNTQRENSKLKLRTRLVYSEAGGIFKITPDFIAFVHTLSQFKKSGVLLDSNENPIKIESLEDFLENILEVYQEGMNDYLTEFEKFKKLRTTAKVVTW
;
A
#
# COMPACT_ATOMS: atom_id res chain seq x y z
N MET A 1 10.63 55.62 18.01
CA MET A 1 10.01 55.01 16.80
C MET A 1 10.83 53.87 16.23
N SER A 2 12.14 53.96 16.11
CA SER A 2 12.97 52.91 15.57
C SER A 2 13.02 51.62 16.42
N GLU A 3 12.91 51.72 17.74
CA GLU A 3 12.92 50.57 18.66
C GLU A 3 11.69 49.68 18.50
N ASN A 4 10.48 50.27 18.36
CA ASN A 4 9.25 49.50 18.16
C ASN A 4 9.22 48.78 16.82
N THR A 5 9.78 49.37 15.78
CA THR A 5 9.89 48.72 14.44
C THR A 5 10.81 47.53 14.48
N SER A 6 11.94 47.62 15.21
CA SER A 6 12.91 46.53 15.35
C SER A 6 12.32 45.33 16.12
N GLU A 7 11.59 45.58 17.21
CA GLU A 7 10.91 44.53 17.99
C GLU A 7 9.83 43.83 17.17
N THR A 8 9.05 44.56 16.38
CA THR A 8 8.02 44.01 15.51
C THR A 8 8.63 43.11 14.43
N GLU A 9 9.75 43.55 13.84
CA GLU A 9 10.47 42.73 12.83
C GLU A 9 11.00 41.43 13.41
N VAL A 10 11.57 41.44 14.62
CA VAL A 10 12.08 40.24 15.29
C VAL A 10 10.94 39.29 15.61
N VAL A 11 9.80 39.76 16.12
CA VAL A 11 8.64 38.94 16.42
C VAL A 11 8.05 38.32 15.13
N THR A 12 7.94 39.11 14.07
CA THR A 12 7.45 38.63 12.77
C THR A 12 8.36 37.57 12.21
N SER A 13 9.69 37.72 12.30
CA SER A 13 10.67 36.74 11.86
C SER A 13 10.55 35.43 12.64
N ALA A 14 10.39 35.52 13.98
CA ALA A 14 10.20 34.33 14.82
C ALA A 14 8.91 33.58 14.49
N ILE A 15 7.82 34.29 14.23
CA ILE A 15 6.53 33.70 13.82
C ILE A 15 6.67 33.03 12.46
N ASN A 16 7.36 33.67 11.52
CA ASN A 16 7.60 33.09 10.18
C ASN A 16 8.44 31.82 10.24
N GLU A 17 9.46 31.78 11.10
CA GLU A 17 10.25 30.57 11.31
C GLU A 17 9.43 29.41 11.87
N ARG A 18 8.59 29.67 12.88
CA ARG A 18 7.70 28.67 13.46
C ARG A 18 6.69 28.16 12.44
N LEU A 19 6.13 29.07 11.64
CA LEU A 19 5.19 28.70 10.58
C LEU A 19 5.87 27.84 9.52
N ALA A 20 7.09 28.20 9.11
CA ALA A 20 7.87 27.44 8.15
C ALA A 20 8.16 26.02 8.67
N GLN A 21 8.55 25.89 9.95
CA GLN A 21 8.79 24.59 10.57
C GLN A 21 7.52 23.74 10.64
N ALA A 22 6.38 24.36 10.98
CA ALA A 22 5.09 23.68 11.03
C ALA A 22 4.65 23.19 9.64
N LEU A 23 4.85 24.01 8.60
CA LEU A 23 4.56 23.63 7.21
C LEU A 23 5.46 22.50 6.74
N GLU A 24 6.73 22.54 7.06
CA GLU A 24 7.70 21.50 6.72
C GLU A 24 7.33 20.17 7.37
N ALA A 25 6.99 20.16 8.66
CA ALA A 25 6.52 18.96 9.37
C ALA A 25 5.21 18.44 8.79
N SER A 26 4.26 19.32 8.45
CA SER A 26 2.99 18.95 7.83
C SER A 26 3.21 18.35 6.44
N ASN A 27 4.07 18.94 5.62
CA ASN A 27 4.42 18.45 4.29
C ASN A 27 5.09 17.07 4.37
N TYR A 28 5.93 16.87 5.36
CA TYR A 28 6.60 15.58 5.57
C TYR A 28 5.58 14.49 5.91
N ARG A 29 4.64 14.76 6.82
CA ARG A 29 3.56 13.84 7.16
C ARG A 29 2.68 13.51 5.96
N LEU A 30 2.34 14.53 5.17
CA LEU A 30 1.53 14.34 3.96
C LEU A 30 2.27 13.46 2.95
N THR A 31 3.56 13.67 2.78
CA THR A 31 4.39 12.86 1.90
C THR A 31 4.42 11.40 2.35
N LEU A 32 4.60 11.13 3.66
CA LEU A 32 4.56 9.78 4.21
C LEU A 32 3.20 9.12 3.99
N ASN A 33 2.11 9.86 4.23
CA ASN A 33 0.76 9.34 4.00
C ASN A 33 0.51 9.01 2.53
N THR A 34 0.97 9.88 1.62
CA THR A 34 0.87 9.65 0.17
C THR A 34 1.65 8.40 -0.25
N GLN A 35 2.87 8.24 0.26
CA GLN A 35 3.70 7.06 -0.01
C GLN A 35 3.04 5.79 0.51
N ARG A 36 2.43 5.85 1.69
CA ARG A 36 1.72 4.72 2.28
C ARG A 36 0.51 4.32 1.43
N GLU A 37 -0.29 5.29 0.97
CA GLU A 37 -1.42 5.02 0.08
C GLU A 37 -0.96 4.47 -1.27
N ASN A 38 0.13 4.98 -1.83
CA ASN A 38 0.73 4.45 -3.05
C ASN A 38 1.21 3.00 -2.87
N SER A 39 1.77 2.68 -1.71
CA SER A 39 2.18 1.32 -1.37
C SER A 39 0.99 0.36 -1.34
N LYS A 40 -0.15 0.78 -0.79
CA LYS A 40 -1.39 0.00 -0.81
C LYS A 40 -1.93 -0.20 -2.22
N LEU A 41 -1.84 0.82 -3.07
CA LEU A 41 -2.23 0.72 -4.48
C LEU A 41 -1.34 -0.26 -5.25
N LYS A 42 -0.03 -0.23 -5.01
CA LYS A 42 0.91 -1.19 -5.58
C LYS A 42 0.57 -2.62 -5.17
N LEU A 43 0.24 -2.82 -3.88
CA LEU A 43 -0.19 -4.13 -3.39
C LEU A 43 -1.40 -4.65 -4.16
N ARG A 44 -2.43 -3.83 -4.32
CA ARG A 44 -3.64 -4.21 -5.07
C ARG A 44 -3.31 -4.59 -6.51
N THR A 45 -2.36 -3.90 -7.13
CA THR A 45 -1.91 -4.20 -8.50
C THR A 45 -1.13 -5.51 -8.56
N ARG A 46 -0.33 -5.80 -7.54
CA ARG A 46 0.46 -7.04 -7.44
C ARG A 46 -0.42 -8.27 -7.18
N LEU A 47 -1.54 -8.09 -6.45
CA LEU A 47 -2.47 -9.17 -6.11
C LEU A 47 -3.45 -9.45 -7.26
N VAL A 48 -2.90 -9.62 -8.46
CA VAL A 48 -3.64 -9.95 -9.67
C VAL A 48 -2.89 -11.07 -10.39
N TYR A 49 -3.64 -12.07 -10.84
CA TYR A 49 -3.10 -13.23 -11.57
C TYR A 49 -3.91 -13.47 -12.83
N SER A 50 -3.22 -13.72 -13.93
CA SER A 50 -3.86 -13.99 -15.23
C SER A 50 -3.60 -15.44 -15.66
N GLU A 51 -4.65 -16.15 -16.03
CA GLU A 51 -4.56 -17.50 -16.56
C GLU A 51 -5.72 -17.74 -17.54
N ALA A 52 -5.46 -18.46 -18.61
CA ALA A 52 -6.46 -18.89 -19.60
C ALA A 52 -7.32 -17.72 -20.14
N GLY A 53 -6.72 -16.53 -20.25
CA GLY A 53 -7.40 -15.34 -20.73
C GLY A 53 -8.22 -14.60 -19.67
N GLY A 54 -8.26 -15.10 -18.44
CA GLY A 54 -8.94 -14.43 -17.32
C GLY A 54 -7.99 -13.66 -16.43
N ILE A 55 -8.52 -12.65 -15.76
CA ILE A 55 -7.77 -11.80 -14.80
C ILE A 55 -8.43 -11.95 -13.44
N PHE A 56 -7.70 -12.44 -12.46
CA PHE A 56 -8.22 -12.75 -11.14
C PHE A 56 -7.60 -11.83 -10.09
N LYS A 57 -8.44 -11.23 -9.26
CA LYS A 57 -8.00 -10.53 -8.05
C LYS A 57 -7.76 -11.54 -6.95
N ILE A 58 -6.58 -11.53 -6.39
CA ILE A 58 -6.19 -12.50 -5.38
C ILE A 58 -6.49 -11.95 -4.00
N THR A 59 -7.49 -12.53 -3.34
CA THR A 59 -7.91 -12.19 -1.98
C THR A 59 -7.89 -13.45 -1.13
N PRO A 60 -7.82 -13.34 0.22
CA PRO A 60 -7.94 -14.50 1.08
C PRO A 60 -9.22 -15.30 0.86
N ASP A 61 -10.34 -14.62 0.62
CA ASP A 61 -11.62 -15.29 0.33
C ASP A 61 -11.57 -16.08 -0.97
N PHE A 62 -10.95 -15.52 -2.01
CA PHE A 62 -10.77 -16.20 -3.28
C PHE A 62 -9.88 -17.43 -3.13
N ILE A 63 -8.76 -17.30 -2.40
CA ILE A 63 -7.86 -18.41 -2.12
C ILE A 63 -8.59 -19.54 -1.38
N ALA A 64 -9.36 -19.19 -0.36
CA ALA A 64 -10.14 -20.16 0.41
C ALA A 64 -11.17 -20.88 -0.48
N PHE A 65 -11.85 -20.15 -1.36
CA PHE A 65 -12.80 -20.73 -2.31
C PHE A 65 -12.12 -21.70 -3.26
N VAL A 66 -11.00 -21.30 -3.88
CA VAL A 66 -10.24 -22.16 -4.79
C VAL A 66 -9.71 -23.38 -4.07
N HIS A 67 -9.21 -23.21 -2.86
CA HIS A 67 -8.73 -24.34 -2.03
C HIS A 67 -9.85 -25.32 -1.78
N THR A 68 -11.02 -24.88 -1.37
CA THR A 68 -12.18 -25.73 -1.16
C THR A 68 -12.58 -26.47 -2.43
N LEU A 69 -12.64 -25.74 -3.55
CA LEU A 69 -13.02 -26.34 -4.83
C LEU A 69 -12.01 -27.40 -5.28
N SER A 70 -10.71 -27.16 -5.05
CA SER A 70 -9.63 -28.08 -5.41
C SER A 70 -9.68 -29.40 -4.63
N GLN A 71 -10.29 -29.41 -3.44
CA GLN A 71 -10.49 -30.61 -2.64
C GLN A 71 -11.50 -31.58 -3.28
N PHE A 72 -12.44 -31.05 -4.06
CA PHE A 72 -13.54 -31.84 -4.65
C PHE A 72 -13.40 -32.04 -6.16
N LYS A 73 -12.69 -31.16 -6.85
CA LYS A 73 -12.58 -31.14 -8.31
C LYS A 73 -11.14 -30.90 -8.74
N LYS A 74 -10.75 -31.54 -9.85
CA LYS A 74 -9.44 -31.31 -10.48
C LYS A 74 -9.45 -30.08 -11.38
N SER A 75 -10.57 -29.84 -12.05
CA SER A 75 -10.78 -28.69 -12.93
C SER A 75 -12.09 -28.02 -12.57
N GLY A 76 -12.27 -26.79 -12.99
CA GLY A 76 -13.49 -26.07 -12.72
C GLY A 76 -13.58 -24.78 -13.52
N VAL A 77 -14.73 -24.13 -13.42
CA VAL A 77 -14.96 -22.83 -14.05
C VAL A 77 -15.03 -21.79 -12.95
N LEU A 78 -14.20 -20.77 -13.09
CA LEU A 78 -14.14 -19.65 -12.15
C LEU A 78 -14.52 -18.36 -12.87
N LEU A 79 -15.19 -17.46 -12.15
CA LEU A 79 -15.44 -16.11 -12.65
C LEU A 79 -14.19 -15.24 -12.42
N ASP A 80 -13.74 -14.58 -13.44
CA ASP A 80 -12.65 -13.61 -13.31
C ASP A 80 -13.15 -12.25 -12.79
N SER A 81 -12.28 -11.26 -12.69
CA SER A 81 -12.64 -9.92 -12.20
C SER A 81 -13.64 -9.20 -13.09
N ASN A 82 -13.78 -9.60 -14.36
CA ASN A 82 -14.73 -9.06 -15.31
C ASN A 82 -16.01 -9.93 -15.43
N GLU A 83 -16.18 -10.87 -14.50
CA GLU A 83 -17.31 -11.79 -14.47
C GLU A 83 -17.39 -12.72 -15.70
N ASN A 84 -16.26 -12.96 -16.35
CA ASN A 84 -16.18 -13.93 -17.43
C ASN A 84 -15.92 -15.34 -16.87
N PRO A 85 -16.63 -16.37 -17.36
CA PRO A 85 -16.36 -17.74 -16.92
C PRO A 85 -15.09 -18.25 -17.58
N ILE A 86 -14.14 -18.63 -16.76
CA ILE A 86 -12.83 -19.12 -17.18
C ILE A 86 -12.66 -20.57 -16.74
N LYS A 87 -12.37 -21.45 -17.66
CA LYS A 87 -12.10 -22.84 -17.33
C LYS A 87 -10.65 -23.01 -16.90
N ILE A 88 -10.45 -23.55 -15.73
CA ILE A 88 -9.15 -23.86 -15.15
C ILE A 88 -8.95 -25.38 -15.22
N GLU A 89 -7.94 -25.81 -15.95
CA GLU A 89 -7.67 -27.25 -16.17
C GLU A 89 -7.14 -27.94 -14.91
N SER A 90 -6.31 -27.27 -14.12
CA SER A 90 -5.77 -27.78 -12.87
C SER A 90 -5.98 -26.76 -11.76
N LEU A 91 -6.94 -27.01 -10.89
CA LEU A 91 -7.23 -26.16 -9.74
C LEU A 91 -6.10 -26.21 -8.71
N GLU A 92 -5.41 -27.32 -8.58
CA GLU A 92 -4.27 -27.47 -7.69
C GLU A 92 -3.10 -26.57 -8.11
N ASP A 93 -2.74 -26.59 -9.38
CA ASP A 93 -1.69 -25.73 -9.92
C ASP A 93 -2.09 -24.25 -9.86
N PHE A 94 -3.35 -23.96 -10.16
CA PHE A 94 -3.91 -22.61 -10.03
C PHE A 94 -3.80 -22.11 -8.59
N LEU A 95 -4.14 -22.95 -7.63
CA LEU A 95 -4.04 -22.62 -6.20
C LEU A 95 -2.59 -22.31 -5.79
N GLU A 96 -1.64 -23.13 -6.22
CA GLU A 96 -0.23 -22.87 -5.95
C GLU A 96 0.21 -21.54 -6.53
N ASN A 97 -0.20 -21.23 -7.75
CA ASN A 97 0.16 -19.97 -8.42
C ASN A 97 -0.42 -18.75 -7.72
N ILE A 98 -1.69 -18.80 -7.31
CA ILE A 98 -2.31 -17.67 -6.62
C ILE A 98 -1.75 -17.49 -5.20
N LEU A 99 -1.40 -18.56 -4.51
CA LEU A 99 -0.72 -18.48 -3.21
C LEU A 99 0.64 -17.83 -3.33
N GLU A 100 1.40 -18.17 -4.37
CA GLU A 100 2.70 -17.56 -4.65
C GLU A 100 2.56 -16.06 -4.92
N VAL A 101 1.62 -15.67 -5.77
CA VAL A 101 1.33 -14.25 -6.06
C VAL A 101 0.97 -13.49 -4.79
N TYR A 102 0.14 -14.08 -3.94
CA TYR A 102 -0.27 -13.48 -2.68
C TYR A 102 0.92 -13.27 -1.75
N GLN A 103 1.75 -14.31 -1.57
CA GLN A 103 2.91 -14.23 -0.69
C GLN A 103 3.96 -13.23 -1.17
N GLU A 104 4.25 -13.21 -2.46
CA GLU A 104 5.18 -12.24 -3.04
C GLU A 104 4.68 -10.81 -2.85
N GLY A 105 3.41 -10.56 -3.13
CA GLY A 105 2.80 -9.26 -2.94
C GLY A 105 2.83 -8.80 -1.48
N MET A 106 2.52 -9.70 -0.56
CA MET A 106 2.54 -9.41 0.88
C MET A 106 3.95 -9.18 1.41
N ASN A 107 4.93 -9.94 0.95
CA ASN A 107 6.33 -9.75 1.34
C ASN A 107 6.86 -8.40 0.88
N ASP A 108 6.53 -7.99 -0.35
CA ASP A 108 6.91 -6.68 -0.85
C ASP A 108 6.24 -5.56 -0.05
N TYR A 109 4.97 -5.72 0.27
CA TYR A 109 4.22 -4.77 1.09
C TYR A 109 4.81 -4.66 2.50
N LEU A 110 5.17 -5.79 3.11
CA LEU A 110 5.81 -5.82 4.43
C LEU A 110 7.14 -5.04 4.42
N THR A 111 7.96 -5.25 3.39
CA THR A 111 9.23 -4.54 3.24
C THR A 111 9.01 -3.02 3.16
N GLU A 112 8.04 -2.56 2.39
CA GLU A 112 7.70 -1.14 2.29
C GLU A 112 7.13 -0.61 3.60
N PHE A 113 6.28 -1.38 4.28
CA PHE A 113 5.70 -1.02 5.57
C PHE A 113 6.78 -0.82 6.64
N GLU A 114 7.77 -1.69 6.69
CA GLU A 114 8.89 -1.57 7.63
C GLU A 114 9.72 -0.32 7.37
N LYS A 115 9.92 0.04 6.10
CA LYS A 115 10.59 1.30 5.73
C LYS A 115 9.80 2.52 6.23
N PHE A 116 8.49 2.54 6.06
CA PHE A 116 7.64 3.63 6.57
C PHE A 116 7.66 3.71 8.08
N LYS A 117 7.69 2.57 8.76
CA LYS A 117 7.77 2.50 10.21
C LYS A 117 9.06 3.14 10.72
N LYS A 118 10.18 2.87 10.07
CA LYS A 118 11.48 3.50 10.39
C LYS A 118 11.45 5.01 10.15
N LEU A 119 10.95 5.45 8.99
CA LEU A 119 10.84 6.85 8.65
C LEU A 119 9.93 7.60 9.62
N ARG A 120 8.82 7.00 10.02
CA ARG A 120 7.89 7.57 10.99
C ARG A 120 8.54 7.75 12.36
N THR A 121 9.32 6.78 12.80
CA THR A 121 10.08 6.87 14.06
C THR A 121 11.13 7.97 13.99
N THR A 122 11.87 8.08 12.88
CA THR A 122 12.85 9.14 12.65
C THR A 122 12.19 10.51 12.63
N ALA A 123 11.04 10.65 11.98
CA ALA A 123 10.27 11.89 11.96
C ALA A 123 9.83 12.32 13.35
N LYS A 124 9.40 11.38 14.19
CA LYS A 124 9.06 11.67 15.60
C LYS A 124 10.26 12.19 16.38
N VAL A 125 11.44 11.59 16.19
CA VAL A 125 12.66 12.01 16.86
C VAL A 125 13.09 13.41 16.42
N VAL A 126 12.97 13.71 15.13
CA VAL A 126 13.36 15.01 14.57
C VAL A 126 12.37 16.12 14.93
N THR A 127 11.09 15.80 15.12
CA THR A 127 10.04 16.78 15.38
C THR A 127 9.97 17.19 16.86
N TRP A 128 10.56 16.42 17.73
CA TRP A 128 10.61 16.69 19.19
C TRP A 128 11.96 17.24 19.61
#